data_4be11192de54563364af56ee31a366d4
#
_entry.id   4be11192de54563364af56ee31a366d4
#
_cell.length_a   1.000
_cell.length_b   1.000
_cell.length_c   1.000
_cell.angle_alpha   90.00
_cell.angle_beta   90.00
_cell.angle_gamma   90.00
#
_symmetry.space_group_name_H-M   'P 1'
#
loop_
_entity.id
_entity.type
_entity.pdbx_description
1 polymer ?
#
loop_
_entity_poly.entity_id
_entity_poly.type
_entity_poly.pdbx_seq_one_letter_code
_entity_poly.pdbx_strand_id
1 'polypeptide(L)'
;ASFTPAIENYLGIFSTHLAVLDRKWVISDIHVDMAKEILLDLFDNLISWLEDSVEIGGNKAKEGKIIDELLYAFNSCTEYELDGSGDGWRRKTAMLNQYMEITGVSKSTAERHFKDYSVKLFNSKKSGKRVYLKRKGTK
;
A
#
# COMPACT_ATOMS: atom_id res chain seq x y z
N ALA A 1 22.37 3.73 -5.67
CA ALA A 1 23.77 3.35 -5.75
C ALA A 1 23.95 1.92 -6.26
N SER A 2 23.07 0.98 -5.96
CA SER A 2 23.20 -0.41 -6.40
C SER A 2 23.02 -0.63 -7.91
N PHE A 3 22.44 0.32 -8.64
CA PHE A 3 22.22 0.22 -10.08
C PHE A 3 23.36 0.77 -10.92
N THR A 4 24.23 1.61 -10.37
CA THR A 4 25.31 2.28 -11.11
C THR A 4 26.28 1.29 -11.80
N PRO A 5 26.81 0.23 -11.11
CA PRO A 5 27.68 -0.73 -11.76
C PRO A 5 27.00 -1.51 -12.88
N ALA A 6 25.72 -1.85 -12.73
CA ALA A 6 24.95 -2.53 -13.76
C ALA A 6 24.76 -1.65 -15.00
N ILE A 7 24.44 -0.36 -14.82
CA ILE A 7 24.29 0.61 -15.91
C ILE A 7 25.61 0.75 -16.69
N GLU A 8 26.73 0.89 -16.00
CA GLU A 8 28.05 1.00 -16.64
C GLU A 8 28.38 -0.24 -17.47
N ASN A 9 28.08 -1.43 -16.95
CA ASN A 9 28.31 -2.69 -17.64
C ASN A 9 27.45 -2.78 -18.92
N TYR A 10 26.16 -2.49 -18.81
CA TYR A 10 25.25 -2.49 -19.97
C TYR A 10 25.63 -1.42 -20.98
N LEU A 11 26.08 -0.25 -20.54
CA LEU A 11 26.54 0.82 -21.43
C LEU A 11 27.70 0.34 -22.30
N GLY A 12 28.66 -0.37 -21.73
CA GLY A 12 29.77 -0.96 -22.45
C GLY A 12 29.30 -1.98 -23.48
N ILE A 13 28.40 -2.88 -23.13
CA ILE A 13 27.83 -3.90 -24.01
C ILE A 13 27.07 -3.26 -25.17
N PHE A 14 26.19 -2.33 -24.92
CA PHE A 14 25.41 -1.66 -25.96
C PHE A 14 26.28 -0.81 -26.88
N SER A 15 27.28 -0.12 -26.35
CA SER A 15 28.22 0.67 -27.14
C SER A 15 28.99 -0.22 -28.12
N THR A 16 29.41 -1.40 -27.67
CA THR A 16 30.09 -2.38 -28.52
C THR A 16 29.17 -2.88 -29.64
N HIS A 17 27.93 -3.23 -29.31
CA HIS A 17 26.97 -3.67 -30.32
C HIS A 17 26.63 -2.59 -31.33
N LEU A 18 26.47 -1.35 -30.91
CA LEU A 18 26.23 -0.23 -31.80
C LEU A 18 27.40 0.04 -32.71
N ALA A 19 28.63 -0.09 -32.20
CA ALA A 19 29.84 0.05 -33.01
C ALA A 19 29.91 -1.03 -34.11
N VAL A 20 29.58 -2.27 -33.80
CA VAL A 20 29.50 -3.38 -34.73
C VAL A 20 28.43 -3.13 -35.80
N LEU A 21 27.25 -2.69 -35.42
CA LEU A 21 26.15 -2.37 -36.33
C LEU A 21 26.51 -1.22 -37.28
N ASP A 22 27.27 -0.25 -36.81
CA ASP A 22 27.77 0.88 -37.59
C ASP A 22 29.00 0.50 -38.44
N ARG A 23 29.42 -0.77 -38.43
CA ARG A 23 30.60 -1.30 -39.15
C ARG A 23 31.89 -0.60 -38.79
N LYS A 24 32.04 -0.17 -37.55
CA LYS A 24 33.26 0.44 -37.03
C LYS A 24 33.93 -0.50 -36.05
N TRP A 25 35.23 -0.58 -36.09
CA TRP A 25 36.03 -1.44 -35.22
C TRP A 25 36.39 -0.77 -33.89
N VAL A 26 36.13 0.52 -33.77
CA VAL A 26 36.43 1.31 -32.57
C VAL A 26 35.14 1.93 -32.08
N ILE A 27 34.88 1.79 -30.77
CA ILE A 27 33.75 2.45 -30.10
C ILE A 27 34.06 3.95 -30.08
N SER A 28 33.18 4.75 -30.66
CA SER A 28 33.26 6.21 -30.63
C SER A 28 32.31 6.79 -29.60
N ASP A 29 32.49 8.08 -29.27
CA ASP A 29 31.62 8.81 -28.38
C ASP A 29 30.16 8.76 -28.84
N ILE A 30 29.89 8.74 -30.15
CA ILE A 30 28.54 8.63 -30.70
C ILE A 30 27.89 7.30 -30.28
N HIS A 31 28.60 6.20 -30.29
CA HIS A 31 28.09 4.88 -29.90
C HIS A 31 27.79 4.85 -28.40
N VAL A 32 28.61 5.46 -27.57
CA VAL A 32 28.41 5.58 -26.12
C VAL A 32 27.20 6.44 -25.85
N ASP A 33 27.05 7.58 -26.52
CA ASP A 33 25.90 8.49 -26.32
C ASP A 33 24.59 7.83 -26.76
N MET A 34 24.58 7.12 -27.90
CA MET A 34 23.39 6.37 -28.32
C MET A 34 23.01 5.27 -27.35
N ALA A 35 23.98 4.51 -26.86
CA ALA A 35 23.75 3.47 -25.87
C ALA A 35 23.22 4.07 -24.55
N LYS A 36 23.72 5.21 -24.12
CA LYS A 36 23.28 5.93 -22.94
C LYS A 36 21.83 6.38 -23.06
N GLU A 37 21.40 6.93 -24.18
CA GLU A 37 20.01 7.30 -24.44
C GLU A 37 19.08 6.08 -24.36
N ILE A 38 19.42 4.99 -25.02
CA ILE A 38 18.63 3.76 -25.01
C ILE A 38 18.48 3.22 -23.60
N LEU A 39 19.57 3.17 -22.83
CA LEU A 39 19.55 2.68 -21.46
C LEU A 39 18.71 3.58 -20.54
N LEU A 40 18.82 4.89 -20.67
CA LEU A 40 18.02 5.82 -19.87
C LEU A 40 16.52 5.65 -20.14
N ASP A 41 16.12 5.53 -21.40
CA ASP A 41 14.73 5.29 -21.77
C ASP A 41 14.22 3.96 -21.22
N LEU A 42 15.00 2.90 -21.31
CA LEU A 42 14.64 1.59 -20.75
C LEU A 42 14.51 1.64 -19.24
N PHE A 43 15.40 2.34 -18.55
CA PHE A 43 15.33 2.50 -17.10
C PHE A 43 14.13 3.31 -16.67
N ASP A 44 13.82 4.41 -17.35
CA ASP A 44 12.66 5.24 -17.05
C ASP A 44 11.36 4.43 -17.21
N ASN A 45 11.25 3.65 -18.28
CA ASN A 45 10.10 2.76 -18.50
C ASN A 45 10.01 1.68 -17.43
N LEU A 46 11.12 1.07 -17.04
CA LEU A 46 11.16 0.07 -15.98
C LEU A 46 10.77 0.64 -14.62
N ILE A 47 11.26 1.82 -14.29
CA ILE A 47 10.93 2.51 -13.04
C ILE A 47 9.44 2.83 -12.99
N SER A 48 8.86 3.38 -14.07
CA SER A 48 7.42 3.62 -14.16
C SER A 48 6.60 2.36 -13.96
N TRP A 49 7.00 1.27 -14.60
CA TRP A 49 6.31 -0.01 -14.45
C TRP A 49 6.39 -0.55 -13.02
N LEU A 50 7.55 -0.43 -12.37
CA LEU A 50 7.74 -0.86 -10.98
C LEU A 50 6.92 0.00 -10.01
N GLU A 51 6.87 1.30 -10.22
CA GLU A 51 6.04 2.22 -9.42
C GLU A 51 4.57 1.84 -9.51
N ASP A 52 4.05 1.63 -10.73
CA ASP A 52 2.67 1.18 -10.94
C ASP A 52 2.39 -0.17 -10.27
N SER A 53 3.31 -1.12 -10.37
CA SER A 53 3.19 -2.44 -9.75
C SER A 53 3.21 -2.37 -8.23
N VAL A 54 4.07 -1.54 -7.65
CA VAL A 54 4.14 -1.31 -6.21
C VAL A 54 2.88 -0.60 -5.71
N GLU A 55 2.37 0.35 -6.47
CA GLU A 55 1.14 1.07 -6.13
C GLU A 55 -0.06 0.12 -6.06
N ILE A 56 -0.24 -0.76 -7.05
CA ILE A 56 -1.30 -1.76 -7.06
C ILE A 56 -1.14 -2.76 -5.89
N GLY A 57 0.05 -3.30 -5.70
CA GLY A 57 0.35 -4.20 -4.59
C GLY A 57 0.28 -3.51 -3.23
N GLY A 58 0.74 -2.27 -3.16
CA GLY A 58 0.73 -1.44 -1.96
C GLY A 58 -0.69 -1.11 -1.50
N ASN A 59 -1.62 -0.85 -2.42
CA ASN A 59 -3.01 -0.58 -2.08
C ASN A 59 -3.69 -1.79 -1.44
N LYS A 60 -3.51 -2.98 -1.99
CA LYS A 60 -4.03 -4.22 -1.39
C LYS A 60 -3.43 -4.50 -0.01
N ALA A 61 -2.14 -4.31 0.15
CA ALA A 61 -1.45 -4.46 1.42
C ALA A 61 -1.94 -3.43 2.46
N LYS A 62 -2.17 -2.18 2.03
CA LYS A 62 -2.74 -1.14 2.89
C LYS A 62 -4.16 -1.49 3.34
N GLU A 63 -5.01 -1.96 2.43
CA GLU A 63 -6.38 -2.37 2.76
C GLU A 63 -6.38 -3.49 3.80
N GLY A 64 -5.60 -4.54 3.59
CA GLY A 64 -5.46 -5.64 4.54
C GLY A 64 -4.95 -5.18 5.90
N LYS A 65 -3.99 -4.29 5.92
CA LYS A 65 -3.45 -3.70 7.14
C LYS A 65 -4.49 -2.87 7.88
N ILE A 66 -5.26 -2.04 7.20
CA ILE A 66 -6.32 -1.23 7.79
C ILE A 66 -7.40 -2.12 8.40
N ILE A 67 -7.82 -3.16 7.69
CA ILE A 67 -8.80 -4.13 8.18
C ILE A 67 -8.30 -4.84 9.45
N ASP A 68 -7.07 -5.32 9.44
CA ASP A 68 -6.46 -6.00 10.59
C ASP A 68 -6.35 -5.07 11.80
N GLU A 69 -5.96 -3.82 11.60
CA GLU A 69 -5.86 -2.82 12.66
C GLU A 69 -7.24 -2.43 13.22
N LEU A 70 -8.26 -2.32 12.36
CA LEU A 70 -9.64 -2.07 12.79
C LEU A 70 -10.18 -3.24 13.63
N LEU A 71 -9.93 -4.47 13.21
CA LEU A 71 -10.33 -5.67 13.97
C LEU A 71 -9.60 -5.78 15.29
N TYR A 72 -8.31 -5.46 15.31
CA TYR A 72 -7.52 -5.44 16.54
C TYR A 72 -8.05 -4.39 17.52
N ALA A 73 -8.34 -3.19 17.03
CA ALA A 73 -8.93 -2.12 17.85
C ALA A 73 -10.29 -2.54 18.42
N PHE A 74 -11.11 -3.18 17.59
CA PHE A 74 -12.40 -3.71 18.00
C PHE A 74 -12.25 -4.76 19.11
N ASN A 75 -11.36 -5.72 18.96
CA ASN A 75 -11.13 -6.77 19.95
C ASN A 75 -10.54 -6.24 21.27
N SER A 76 -9.88 -5.09 21.23
CA SER A 76 -9.29 -4.46 22.41
C SER A 76 -10.30 -3.68 23.27
N CYS A 77 -11.51 -3.47 22.77
CA CYS A 77 -12.55 -2.71 23.47
C CYS A 77 -13.37 -3.59 24.41
N THR A 78 -13.98 -2.94 25.40
CA THR A 78 -14.90 -3.62 26.34
C THR A 78 -16.16 -4.10 25.64
N GLU A 79 -16.58 -5.31 25.95
CA GLU A 79 -17.82 -5.89 25.46
C GLU A 79 -19.03 -5.39 26.24
N TYR A 80 -20.14 -5.20 25.54
CA TYR A 80 -21.42 -4.81 26.12
C TYR A 80 -22.50 -5.76 25.63
N GLU A 81 -23.46 -6.03 26.49
CA GLU A 81 -24.70 -6.69 26.13
C GLU A 81 -25.76 -5.64 25.82
N LEU A 82 -26.43 -5.78 24.69
CA LEU A 82 -27.49 -4.87 24.23
C LEU A 82 -28.79 -5.63 23.99
N ASP A 83 -29.81 -5.33 24.78
CA ASP A 83 -31.19 -5.78 24.52
C ASP A 83 -31.33 -7.30 24.27
N GLY A 84 -30.60 -8.12 24.99
CA GLY A 84 -30.67 -9.58 24.85
C GLY A 84 -30.02 -10.13 23.59
N SER A 85 -29.31 -9.30 22.80
CA SER A 85 -28.61 -9.76 21.62
C SER A 85 -27.23 -10.37 21.91
N GLY A 86 -26.91 -10.58 23.18
CA GLY A 86 -25.68 -11.19 23.64
C GLY A 86 -24.51 -10.21 23.71
N ASP A 87 -23.41 -10.69 24.25
CA ASP A 87 -22.16 -9.93 24.35
C ASP A 87 -21.51 -9.79 22.98
N GLY A 88 -20.51 -8.95 22.89
CA GLY A 88 -19.73 -8.72 21.68
C GLY A 88 -19.96 -7.38 21.03
N TRP A 89 -20.85 -6.58 21.57
CA TRP A 89 -21.02 -5.20 21.13
C TRP A 89 -19.95 -4.31 21.76
N ARG A 90 -19.36 -3.44 20.95
CA ARG A 90 -18.36 -2.46 21.39
C ARG A 90 -18.79 -1.06 20.99
N ARG A 91 -18.44 -0.10 21.80
CA ARG A 91 -18.75 1.31 21.49
C ARG A 91 -17.90 1.79 20.30
N LYS A 92 -18.56 2.40 19.33
CA LYS A 92 -17.89 2.98 18.17
C LYS A 92 -16.80 3.98 18.58
N THR A 93 -17.09 4.87 19.52
CA THR A 93 -16.13 5.88 19.98
C THR A 93 -14.90 5.24 20.61
N ALA A 94 -15.07 4.22 21.45
CA ALA A 94 -13.96 3.51 22.07
C ALA A 94 -13.10 2.79 21.03
N MET A 95 -13.72 2.17 20.03
CA MET A 95 -13.03 1.51 18.95
C MET A 95 -12.21 2.48 18.10
N LEU A 96 -12.78 3.63 17.74
CA LEU A 96 -12.07 4.67 17.00
C LEU A 96 -10.89 5.23 17.79
N ASN A 97 -11.05 5.44 19.09
CA ASN A 97 -9.95 5.90 19.96
C ASN A 97 -8.81 4.88 20.00
N GLN A 98 -9.13 3.60 20.15
CA GLN A 98 -8.14 2.52 20.10
C GLN A 98 -7.44 2.44 18.76
N TYR A 99 -8.17 2.58 17.67
CA TYR A 99 -7.61 2.59 16.34
C TYR A 99 -6.63 3.76 16.15
N MET A 100 -6.99 4.94 16.62
CA MET A 100 -6.12 6.13 16.58
C MET A 100 -4.84 5.92 17.42
N GLU A 101 -4.96 5.29 18.58
CA GLU A 101 -3.83 4.99 19.45
C GLU A 101 -2.88 3.96 18.84
N ILE A 102 -3.41 2.92 18.22
CA ILE A 102 -2.63 1.86 17.58
C ILE A 102 -1.90 2.38 16.33
N THR A 103 -2.58 3.16 15.51
CA THR A 103 -2.06 3.58 14.19
C THR A 103 -1.40 4.95 14.20
N GLY A 104 -1.71 5.79 15.19
CA GLY A 104 -1.22 7.17 15.23
C GLY A 104 -1.87 8.10 14.23
N VAL A 105 -2.94 7.69 13.54
CA VAL A 105 -3.65 8.53 12.57
C VAL A 105 -4.54 9.56 13.25
N SER A 106 -4.89 10.62 12.52
CA SER A 106 -5.81 11.65 13.01
C SER A 106 -7.25 11.13 13.10
N LYS A 107 -8.09 11.83 13.87
CA LYS A 107 -9.50 11.49 14.01
C LYS A 107 -10.23 11.44 12.66
N SER A 108 -10.00 12.40 11.79
CA SER A 108 -10.62 12.44 10.47
C SER A 108 -10.20 11.26 9.60
N THR A 109 -8.94 10.85 9.65
CA THR A 109 -8.44 9.67 8.94
C THR A 109 -9.03 8.38 9.51
N ALA A 110 -9.11 8.26 10.83
CA ALA A 110 -9.71 7.11 11.50
C ALA A 110 -11.19 6.95 11.13
N GLU A 111 -11.95 8.04 11.12
CA GLU A 111 -13.36 8.04 10.72
C GLU A 111 -13.54 7.65 9.25
N ARG A 112 -12.65 8.11 8.37
CA ARG A 112 -12.67 7.76 6.95
C ARG A 112 -12.38 6.26 6.75
N HIS A 113 -11.34 5.72 7.38
CA HIS A 113 -11.04 4.29 7.32
C HIS A 113 -12.18 3.46 7.87
N PHE A 114 -12.75 3.86 8.98
CA PHE A 114 -13.91 3.20 9.56
C PHE A 114 -15.10 3.21 8.60
N LYS A 115 -15.44 4.35 8.01
CA LYS A 115 -16.53 4.49 7.05
C LYS A 115 -16.34 3.58 5.83
N ASP A 116 -15.12 3.49 5.33
CA ASP A 116 -14.81 2.70 4.13
C ASP A 116 -14.98 1.19 4.35
N TYR A 117 -14.68 0.70 5.56
CA TYR A 117 -14.65 -0.75 5.84
C TYR A 117 -15.73 -1.23 6.82
N SER A 118 -16.38 -0.34 7.56
CA SER A 118 -17.34 -0.71 8.61
C SER A 118 -18.52 -1.52 8.11
N VAL A 119 -19.04 -1.19 6.94
CA VAL A 119 -20.20 -1.88 6.33
C VAL A 119 -19.89 -3.36 6.08
N LYS A 120 -18.64 -3.65 5.71
CA LYS A 120 -18.19 -5.03 5.45
C LYS A 120 -17.86 -5.80 6.74
N LEU A 121 -17.35 -5.11 7.77
CA LEU A 121 -16.78 -5.74 8.95
C LEU A 121 -17.74 -5.81 10.13
N PHE A 122 -18.62 -4.82 10.29
CA PHE A 122 -19.40 -4.63 11.51
C PHE A 122 -20.88 -4.43 11.22
N ASN A 123 -21.70 -4.94 12.15
CA ASN A 123 -23.09 -4.52 12.30
C ASN A 123 -23.14 -3.37 13.30
N SER A 124 -23.99 -2.39 13.06
CA SER A 124 -24.16 -1.24 13.94
C SER A 124 -25.54 -1.23 14.59
N LYS A 125 -25.59 -0.81 15.84
CA LYS A 125 -26.83 -0.61 16.59
C LYS A 125 -26.73 0.66 17.40
N LYS A 126 -27.76 1.47 17.34
CA LYS A 126 -27.84 2.69 18.12
C LYS A 126 -28.64 2.42 19.41
N SER A 127 -28.04 2.69 20.55
CA SER A 127 -28.70 2.62 21.85
C SER A 127 -28.58 3.99 22.54
N GLY A 128 -29.71 4.70 22.62
CA GLY A 128 -29.71 6.08 23.08
C GLY A 128 -28.93 6.99 22.14
N LYS A 129 -27.97 7.73 22.69
CA LYS A 129 -27.07 8.60 21.89
C LYS A 129 -25.78 7.90 21.45
N ARG A 130 -25.62 6.62 21.78
CA ARG A 130 -24.38 5.87 21.54
C ARG A 130 -24.57 4.86 20.41
N VAL A 131 -23.53 4.71 19.59
CA VAL A 131 -23.48 3.70 18.54
C VAL A 131 -22.59 2.55 19.00
N TYR A 132 -23.08 1.34 18.84
CA TYR A 132 -22.38 0.11 19.17
C TYR A 132 -22.15 -0.70 17.90
N LEU A 133 -21.05 -1.44 17.88
CA LEU A 133 -20.64 -2.26 16.75
C LEU A 133 -20.46 -3.69 17.19
N LYS A 134 -20.82 -4.61 16.31
CA LYS A 134 -20.58 -6.04 16.49
C LYS A 134 -20.00 -6.61 15.21
N ARG A 135 -19.01 -7.47 15.32
CA ARG A 135 -18.35 -8.07 14.17
C ARG A 135 -19.33 -8.94 13.36
N LYS A 136 -19.37 -8.74 12.04
CA LYS A 136 -20.13 -9.59 11.13
C LYS A 136 -19.49 -10.98 11.01
N GLY A 137 -20.32 -12.00 10.83
CA GLY A 137 -19.86 -13.36 10.57
C GLY A 137 -19.41 -14.14 11.80
N THR A 138 -19.47 -13.56 13.00
CA THR A 138 -19.33 -14.29 14.24
C THR A 138 -20.66 -14.97 14.57
N LYS A 139 -20.67 -16.24 14.40
CA LYS A 139 -21.81 -17.06 14.84
C LYS A 139 -21.81 -17.19 16.36
#